data_9a730a81a5da26fa0b8944d8dd185cba
#
_entry.id   9a730a81a5da26fa0b8944d8dd185cba
#
_cell.length_a   1.000
_cell.length_b   1.000
_cell.length_c   1.000
_cell.angle_alpha   90.00
_cell.angle_beta   90.00
_cell.angle_gamma   90.00
#
_symmetry.space_group_name_H-M   'P 1'
#
loop_
_entity.id
_entity.type
_entity.pdbx_description
1 polymer ?
#
loop_
_entity_poly.entity_id
_entity_poly.type
_entity_poly.pdbx_seq_one_letter_code
_entity_poly.pdbx_strand_id
1 'polypeptide(L)'
;MIAVLVVLVLILLAEILIWMKGVRQKQEDEEEVESTEVVSTIEEESSEINTEEESSETETETAQEVFYPEPKYQFQTEEIVVEVPNITKEYTVAWVSDLHMVTDHETSDDILAEDLDAVKIRYDFFQTPDGVHGEDLLPEVIDFLNYGTFDGIIFGGDMLDYCSVSNMEKLTSEFARLNKKVPVLYIRADHDYGFWYGGEGFTETDAENMHKEMEDGDDLYDKYLDFGEFVILGVNRSTKDMFPEQYSILDEMFVSAASEGKPVIVATHVPYASQVDDTNEVTLYDRSIEIRNKIYYWGGGNYVPNDVTTNFLNNIYKEDTSVVEVLAGHLHGSWDGNLTEQVRQHIFEPAYLGSVGIIRFVPEDEGDE
;
A
#
# COMPACT_ATOMS: atom_id res chain seq x y z
N MET A 1 13.77 -12.17 45.11
CA MET A 1 13.82 -11.50 43.80
C MET A 1 14.28 -12.45 42.68
N ILE A 2 15.42 -13.11 42.77
CA ILE A 2 15.92 -14.04 41.73
C ILE A 2 14.97 -15.22 41.48
N ALA A 3 14.37 -15.82 42.52
CA ALA A 3 13.45 -16.96 42.35
C ALA A 3 12.15 -16.58 41.60
N VAL A 4 11.64 -15.38 41.80
CA VAL A 4 10.45 -14.87 41.05
C VAL A 4 10.78 -14.63 39.59
N LEU A 5 11.96 -14.10 39.31
CA LEU A 5 12.42 -13.87 37.93
C LEU A 5 12.58 -15.20 37.15
N VAL A 6 13.11 -16.22 37.80
CA VAL A 6 13.26 -17.57 37.20
C VAL A 6 11.91 -18.21 36.91
N VAL A 7 10.92 -18.04 37.80
CA VAL A 7 9.56 -18.56 37.56
C VAL A 7 8.90 -17.85 36.40
N LEU A 8 9.03 -16.53 36.29
CA LEU A 8 8.47 -15.74 35.17
C LEU A 8 9.10 -16.13 33.83
N VAL A 9 10.40 -16.34 33.77
CA VAL A 9 11.11 -16.81 32.57
C VAL A 9 10.64 -18.22 32.16
N LEU A 10 10.43 -19.12 33.12
CA LEU A 10 9.94 -20.47 32.84
C LEU A 10 8.50 -20.48 32.33
N ILE A 11 7.64 -19.58 32.81
CA ILE A 11 6.28 -19.41 32.33
C ILE A 11 6.32 -18.90 30.88
N LEU A 12 7.11 -17.88 30.60
CA LEU A 12 7.25 -17.31 29.25
C LEU A 12 7.77 -18.36 28.25
N LEU A 13 8.74 -19.17 28.65
CA LEU A 13 9.24 -20.26 27.80
C LEU A 13 8.20 -21.36 27.55
N ALA A 14 7.34 -21.64 28.53
CA ALA A 14 6.25 -22.59 28.37
C ALA A 14 5.17 -22.07 27.40
N GLU A 15 4.83 -20.79 27.47
CA GLU A 15 3.89 -20.14 26.55
C GLU A 15 4.44 -20.13 25.11
N ILE A 16 5.70 -19.82 24.91
CA ILE A 16 6.37 -19.89 23.60
C ILE A 16 6.34 -21.32 23.04
N LEU A 17 6.58 -22.33 23.87
CA LEU A 17 6.53 -23.74 23.45
C LEU A 17 5.13 -24.22 23.09
N ILE A 18 4.10 -23.72 23.76
CA ILE A 18 2.70 -24.02 23.46
C ILE A 18 2.32 -23.37 22.12
N TRP A 19 2.72 -22.11 21.94
CA TRP A 19 2.48 -21.38 20.68
C TRP A 19 3.19 -22.06 19.49
N MET A 20 4.47 -22.43 19.62
CA MET A 20 5.19 -23.14 18.57
C MET A 20 4.57 -24.50 18.21
N LYS A 21 3.99 -25.20 19.18
CA LYS A 21 3.26 -26.45 18.90
C LYS A 21 1.96 -26.21 18.16
N GLY A 22 1.23 -25.15 18.47
CA GLY A 22 0.00 -24.76 17.76
C GLY A 22 0.26 -24.40 16.30
N VAL A 23 1.33 -23.67 16.03
CA VAL A 23 1.75 -23.31 14.66
C VAL A 23 2.13 -24.55 13.85
N ARG A 24 2.85 -25.50 14.47
CA ARG A 24 3.27 -26.74 13.79
C ARG A 24 2.11 -27.68 13.48
N GLN A 25 1.11 -27.74 14.36
CA GLN A 25 -0.09 -28.54 14.15
C GLN A 25 -0.93 -27.99 12.98
N LYS A 26 -0.99 -26.65 12.86
CA LYS A 26 -1.68 -25.98 11.74
C LYS A 26 -1.03 -26.26 10.37
N GLN A 27 0.31 -26.33 10.33
CA GLN A 27 1.03 -26.69 9.10
C GLN A 27 0.85 -28.16 8.69
N GLU A 28 0.76 -29.08 9.67
CA GLU A 28 0.53 -30.51 9.41
C GLU A 28 -0.93 -30.78 8.94
N ASP A 29 -1.90 -29.99 9.42
CA ASP A 29 -3.31 -30.11 9.02
C ASP A 29 -3.55 -29.52 7.59
N GLU A 30 -2.80 -28.49 7.17
CA GLU A 30 -2.85 -27.89 5.83
C GLU A 30 -2.23 -28.80 4.75
N GLU A 31 -1.16 -29.55 5.04
CA GLU A 31 -0.57 -30.53 4.10
C GLU A 31 -1.47 -31.77 3.85
N GLU A 32 -2.40 -32.09 4.76
CA GLU A 32 -3.30 -33.25 4.60
C GLU A 32 -4.55 -32.92 3.74
N VAL A 33 -4.90 -31.65 3.57
CA VAL A 33 -6.04 -31.18 2.75
C VAL A 33 -5.69 -31.08 1.27
N GLU A 34 -4.45 -30.80 0.93
CA GLU A 34 -4.01 -30.59 -0.47
C GLU A 34 -3.85 -31.88 -1.30
N SER A 35 -4.02 -33.07 -0.69
CA SER A 35 -3.85 -34.36 -1.39
C SER A 35 -5.13 -35.03 -1.91
N THR A 36 -6.29 -34.40 -1.77
CA THR A 36 -7.55 -35.04 -2.20
C THR A 36 -8.44 -34.04 -2.94
N GLU A 37 -8.18 -33.78 -4.20
CA GLU A 37 -9.18 -33.52 -5.24
C GLU A 37 -8.55 -33.01 -6.56
N VAL A 38 -8.17 -33.94 -7.36
CA VAL A 38 -8.06 -33.71 -8.82
C VAL A 38 -8.66 -34.94 -9.50
N VAL A 39 -9.91 -34.88 -9.92
CA VAL A 39 -10.47 -35.52 -11.14
C VAL A 39 -11.96 -35.17 -11.24
N SER A 40 -12.37 -34.32 -12.21
CA SER A 40 -13.48 -34.68 -13.13
C SER A 40 -13.86 -33.54 -14.08
N THR A 41 -13.69 -33.79 -15.29
CA THR A 41 -14.59 -33.72 -16.46
C THR A 41 -14.87 -32.36 -17.10
N ILE A 42 -14.23 -32.23 -18.26
CA ILE A 42 -14.56 -31.28 -19.33
C ILE A 42 -15.77 -31.83 -20.09
N GLU A 43 -16.83 -31.07 -20.28
CA GLU A 43 -17.82 -31.26 -21.33
C GLU A 43 -17.95 -29.95 -22.14
N GLU A 44 -17.67 -30.10 -23.45
CA GLU A 44 -17.86 -29.07 -24.49
C GLU A 44 -19.34 -28.88 -24.79
N GLU A 45 -19.84 -27.65 -24.79
CA GLU A 45 -21.04 -27.29 -25.52
C GLU A 45 -20.75 -26.10 -26.46
N SER A 46 -20.82 -26.41 -27.75
CA SER A 46 -20.80 -25.45 -28.86
C SER A 46 -22.23 -24.88 -29.08
N SER A 47 -22.41 -23.57 -29.06
CA SER A 47 -23.61 -22.94 -29.60
C SER A 47 -23.31 -21.83 -30.59
N GLU A 48 -24.04 -21.91 -31.68
CA GLU A 48 -23.94 -21.12 -32.91
C GLU A 48 -24.18 -19.62 -32.70
N ILE A 49 -23.34 -18.82 -33.37
CA ILE A 49 -23.47 -17.35 -33.43
C ILE A 49 -24.43 -16.99 -34.55
N ASN A 50 -25.54 -16.34 -34.21
CA ASN A 50 -26.41 -15.66 -35.15
C ASN A 50 -25.97 -14.19 -35.20
N THR A 51 -25.51 -13.73 -36.36
CA THR A 51 -25.20 -12.33 -36.67
C THR A 51 -26.49 -11.64 -37.12
N GLU A 52 -26.99 -10.74 -36.30
CA GLU A 52 -27.92 -9.68 -36.77
C GLU A 52 -27.18 -8.34 -36.80
N GLU A 53 -27.14 -7.74 -37.98
CA GLU A 53 -26.64 -6.36 -38.18
C GLU A 53 -27.64 -5.36 -37.60
N GLU A 54 -27.30 -4.75 -36.47
CA GLU A 54 -28.00 -3.54 -36.00
C GLU A 54 -27.18 -2.30 -36.35
N SER A 55 -27.81 -1.40 -37.12
CA SER A 55 -27.27 -0.10 -37.47
C SER A 55 -27.23 0.79 -36.22
N SER A 56 -26.01 1.08 -35.71
CA SER A 56 -25.84 2.04 -34.62
C SER A 56 -25.94 3.48 -35.14
N GLU A 57 -27.00 4.17 -34.78
CA GLU A 57 -27.02 5.63 -34.75
C GLU A 57 -26.04 6.08 -33.62
N THR A 58 -24.99 6.76 -34.01
CA THR A 58 -24.03 7.35 -33.11
C THR A 58 -24.67 8.56 -32.42
N GLU A 59 -25.31 8.34 -31.27
CA GLU A 59 -25.61 9.42 -30.34
C GLU A 59 -24.29 9.97 -29.80
N THR A 60 -23.95 11.18 -30.19
CA THR A 60 -22.85 11.94 -29.57
C THR A 60 -23.32 12.33 -28.17
N GLU A 61 -23.03 11.49 -27.16
CA GLU A 61 -23.14 11.90 -25.78
C GLU A 61 -22.20 13.09 -25.56
N THR A 62 -22.79 14.26 -25.39
CA THR A 62 -22.08 15.40 -24.84
C THR A 62 -21.73 15.04 -23.40
N ALA A 63 -20.45 14.71 -23.14
CA ALA A 63 -19.97 14.49 -21.82
C ALA A 63 -20.32 15.68 -20.93
N GLN A 64 -21.23 15.48 -19.99
CA GLN A 64 -21.50 16.46 -18.95
C GLN A 64 -20.20 16.63 -18.16
N GLU A 65 -19.73 17.87 -18.07
CA GLU A 65 -18.59 18.23 -17.25
C GLU A 65 -18.95 17.92 -15.78
N VAL A 66 -18.31 16.93 -15.19
CA VAL A 66 -18.55 16.56 -13.79
C VAL A 66 -17.91 17.64 -12.92
N PHE A 67 -18.75 18.32 -12.15
CA PHE A 67 -18.27 19.30 -11.19
C PHE A 67 -17.86 18.60 -9.89
N TYR A 68 -16.61 18.74 -9.48
CA TYR A 68 -16.11 18.27 -8.21
C TYR A 68 -16.08 19.41 -7.18
N PRO A 69 -16.59 19.21 -5.96
CA PRO A 69 -16.60 20.26 -4.93
C PRO A 69 -15.17 20.52 -4.45
N GLU A 70 -14.92 21.75 -4.03
CA GLU A 70 -13.72 22.11 -3.30
C GLU A 70 -13.72 21.43 -1.92
N PRO A 71 -12.60 20.83 -1.45
CA PRO A 71 -12.52 20.23 -0.13
C PRO A 71 -12.73 21.31 0.95
N LYS A 72 -13.40 20.95 2.03
CA LYS A 72 -13.62 21.86 3.17
C LYS A 72 -12.46 21.79 4.16
N TYR A 73 -11.79 20.62 4.24
CA TYR A 73 -10.61 20.46 5.04
C TYR A 73 -9.40 21.10 4.34
N GLN A 74 -8.59 21.81 5.11
CA GLN A 74 -7.37 22.44 4.60
C GLN A 74 -6.15 21.53 4.83
N PHE A 75 -5.85 20.72 3.82
CA PHE A 75 -4.69 19.84 3.86
C PHE A 75 -3.37 20.62 3.85
N GLN A 76 -2.40 20.11 4.58
CA GLN A 76 -1.00 20.49 4.40
C GLN A 76 -0.46 19.71 3.20
N THR A 77 0.15 20.42 2.25
CA THR A 77 0.77 19.77 1.09
C THR A 77 2.26 19.64 1.31
N GLU A 78 2.78 18.41 1.19
CA GLU A 78 4.20 18.12 1.14
C GLU A 78 4.62 18.00 -0.33
N GLU A 79 5.30 19.03 -0.85
CA GLU A 79 5.70 19.06 -2.26
C GLU A 79 7.13 18.55 -2.42
N ILE A 80 7.34 17.60 -3.34
CA ILE A 80 8.65 17.14 -3.77
C ILE A 80 8.81 17.25 -5.27
N VAL A 81 10.06 17.44 -5.70
CA VAL A 81 10.45 17.45 -7.11
C VAL A 81 11.39 16.27 -7.36
N VAL A 82 11.01 15.41 -8.29
CA VAL A 82 11.79 14.27 -8.72
C VAL A 82 12.26 14.51 -10.15
N GLU A 83 13.56 14.65 -10.34
CA GLU A 83 14.17 14.72 -11.67
C GLU A 83 14.19 13.32 -12.28
N VAL A 84 13.58 13.19 -13.45
CA VAL A 84 13.47 11.90 -14.15
C VAL A 84 14.16 11.99 -15.50
N PRO A 85 15.15 11.15 -15.77
CA PRO A 85 15.86 11.19 -17.05
C PRO A 85 14.94 10.84 -18.22
N ASN A 86 15.19 11.47 -19.35
CA ASN A 86 14.53 11.22 -20.64
C ASN A 86 13.02 11.53 -20.71
N ILE A 87 12.41 12.18 -19.72
CA ILE A 87 11.03 12.67 -19.87
C ILE A 87 11.05 14.06 -20.54
N THR A 88 9.96 14.39 -21.25
CA THR A 88 9.90 15.61 -22.08
C THR A 88 8.99 16.69 -21.49
N LYS A 89 8.20 16.36 -20.47
CA LYS A 89 7.26 17.28 -19.81
C LYS A 89 7.17 16.97 -18.32
N GLU A 90 6.59 17.89 -17.58
CA GLU A 90 6.25 17.70 -16.18
C GLU A 90 5.00 16.85 -16.03
N TYR A 91 4.97 16.05 -14.96
CA TYR A 91 3.83 15.29 -14.49
C TYR A 91 3.62 15.55 -12.99
N THR A 92 2.37 15.66 -12.57
CA THR A 92 2.00 15.90 -11.17
C THR A 92 1.20 14.72 -10.64
N VAL A 93 1.68 14.09 -9.58
CA VAL A 93 1.05 12.93 -8.95
C VAL A 93 0.76 13.24 -7.48
N ALA A 94 -0.45 12.91 -7.01
CA ALA A 94 -0.79 13.00 -5.60
C ALA A 94 -0.43 11.71 -4.84
N TRP A 95 0.01 11.86 -3.59
CA TRP A 95 0.29 10.76 -2.67
C TRP A 95 -0.53 10.90 -1.39
N VAL A 96 -1.18 9.80 -0.97
CA VAL A 96 -1.90 9.70 0.31
C VAL A 96 -1.58 8.35 0.95
N SER A 97 -1.05 8.32 2.16
CA SER A 97 -0.80 7.09 2.91
C SER A 97 -1.09 7.27 4.39
N ASP A 98 -1.16 6.17 5.11
CA ASP A 98 -1.26 6.18 6.59
C ASP A 98 -2.46 7.01 7.07
N LEU A 99 -3.64 6.78 6.51
CA LEU A 99 -4.88 7.40 7.00
C LEU A 99 -5.41 6.69 8.25
N HIS A 100 -5.17 5.38 8.36
CA HIS A 100 -5.64 4.54 9.47
C HIS A 100 -7.11 4.77 9.82
N MET A 101 -7.96 4.75 8.80
CA MET A 101 -9.40 4.96 8.98
C MET A 101 -10.03 3.84 9.81
N VAL A 102 -10.84 4.24 10.77
CA VAL A 102 -11.72 3.38 11.59
C VAL A 102 -13.12 3.96 11.58
N THR A 103 -14.13 3.15 11.24
CA THR A 103 -15.55 3.55 11.26
C THR A 103 -16.34 2.95 12.43
N ASP A 104 -15.86 1.87 13.01
CA ASP A 104 -16.63 1.01 13.92
C ASP A 104 -16.25 1.15 15.38
N HIS A 105 -15.74 2.30 15.76
CA HIS A 105 -15.11 2.52 17.06
C HIS A 105 -16.01 2.33 18.29
N GLU A 106 -17.34 2.40 18.15
CA GLU A 106 -18.24 2.32 19.30
C GLU A 106 -19.42 1.33 19.18
N THR A 107 -19.90 1.04 17.98
CA THR A 107 -21.22 0.43 17.78
C THR A 107 -21.29 -0.67 16.74
N SER A 108 -20.20 -1.14 16.17
CA SER A 108 -20.23 -2.14 15.11
C SER A 108 -20.58 -3.53 15.64
N ASP A 109 -21.44 -4.22 14.91
CA ASP A 109 -21.65 -5.66 15.10
C ASP A 109 -20.43 -6.49 14.63
N ASP A 110 -19.50 -5.85 13.89
CA ASP A 110 -18.32 -6.48 13.32
C ASP A 110 -17.17 -6.61 14.32
N ILE A 111 -17.16 -5.82 15.42
CA ILE A 111 -16.11 -5.82 16.44
C ILE A 111 -16.53 -6.68 17.63
N LEU A 112 -15.64 -7.53 18.11
CA LEU A 112 -15.87 -8.26 19.35
C LEU A 112 -15.92 -7.32 20.55
N ALA A 113 -16.83 -7.55 21.47
CA ALA A 113 -16.99 -6.69 22.65
C ALA A 113 -15.71 -6.54 23.50
N GLU A 114 -14.83 -7.56 23.45
CA GLU A 114 -13.51 -7.56 24.13
C GLU A 114 -12.48 -6.65 23.44
N ASP A 115 -12.67 -6.33 22.15
CA ASP A 115 -11.74 -5.52 21.35
C ASP A 115 -12.15 -4.02 21.30
N LEU A 116 -13.38 -3.69 21.72
CA LEU A 116 -13.90 -2.31 21.62
C LEU A 116 -13.01 -1.26 22.30
N ASP A 117 -12.42 -1.56 23.46
CA ASP A 117 -11.51 -0.64 24.13
C ASP A 117 -10.22 -0.41 23.32
N ALA A 118 -9.69 -1.45 22.67
CA ALA A 118 -8.51 -1.35 21.82
C ALA A 118 -8.80 -0.54 20.55
N VAL A 119 -9.92 -0.83 19.88
CA VAL A 119 -10.38 -0.10 18.70
C VAL A 119 -10.61 1.38 19.03
N LYS A 120 -11.24 1.68 20.18
CA LYS A 120 -11.42 3.05 20.60
C LYS A 120 -10.11 3.82 20.82
N ILE A 121 -9.11 3.17 21.43
CA ILE A 121 -7.77 3.76 21.60
C ILE A 121 -7.16 4.10 20.25
N ARG A 122 -7.30 3.23 19.24
CA ARG A 122 -6.78 3.46 17.89
C ARG A 122 -7.55 4.57 17.18
N TYR A 123 -8.87 4.57 17.26
CA TYR A 123 -9.71 5.65 16.74
C TYR A 123 -9.32 7.03 17.33
N ASP A 124 -9.17 7.11 18.66
CA ASP A 124 -8.77 8.35 19.34
C ASP A 124 -7.33 8.78 19.01
N PHE A 125 -6.48 7.84 18.58
CA PHE A 125 -5.08 8.11 18.22
C PHE A 125 -4.93 8.66 16.79
N PHE A 126 -5.62 8.06 15.81
CA PHE A 126 -5.52 8.44 14.40
C PHE A 126 -6.52 9.55 14.05
N GLN A 127 -6.14 10.78 14.36
CA GLN A 127 -6.91 11.97 14.05
C GLN A 127 -5.97 13.13 13.73
N THR A 128 -6.48 14.11 12.99
CA THR A 128 -5.73 15.33 12.71
C THR A 128 -5.47 16.14 13.98
N PRO A 129 -4.53 17.09 13.97
CA PRO A 129 -4.27 17.95 15.14
C PRO A 129 -5.48 18.76 15.62
N ASP A 130 -6.46 19.01 14.76
CA ASP A 130 -7.73 19.67 15.07
C ASP A 130 -8.89 18.71 15.35
N GLY A 131 -8.60 17.40 15.42
CA GLY A 131 -9.53 16.38 15.90
C GLY A 131 -10.46 15.80 14.85
N VAL A 132 -10.09 15.82 13.56
CA VAL A 132 -10.83 15.15 12.49
C VAL A 132 -10.33 13.71 12.36
N HIS A 133 -11.22 12.74 12.49
CA HIS A 133 -10.91 11.32 12.39
C HIS A 133 -10.89 10.85 10.94
N GLY A 134 -10.22 9.72 10.67
CA GLY A 134 -10.04 9.18 9.32
C GLY A 134 -11.33 8.95 8.54
N GLU A 135 -12.42 8.56 9.20
CA GLU A 135 -13.74 8.36 8.57
C GLU A 135 -14.35 9.66 8.01
N ASP A 136 -14.10 10.79 8.66
CA ASP A 136 -14.54 12.12 8.21
C ASP A 136 -13.48 12.77 7.28
N LEU A 137 -12.23 12.40 7.43
CA LEU A 137 -11.14 12.93 6.62
C LEU A 137 -11.08 12.30 5.21
N LEU A 138 -11.39 11.01 5.07
CA LEU A 138 -11.35 10.32 3.78
C LEU A 138 -12.23 10.99 2.70
N PRO A 139 -13.49 11.38 2.96
CA PRO A 139 -14.29 12.13 1.99
C PRO A 139 -13.64 13.43 1.53
N GLU A 140 -12.99 14.15 2.44
CA GLU A 140 -12.28 15.41 2.13
C GLU A 140 -11.00 15.15 1.32
N VAL A 141 -10.29 14.03 1.57
CA VAL A 141 -9.17 13.56 0.72
C VAL A 141 -9.67 13.32 -0.71
N ILE A 142 -10.78 12.60 -0.88
CA ILE A 142 -11.35 12.34 -2.20
C ILE A 142 -11.77 13.63 -2.90
N ASP A 143 -12.39 14.57 -2.18
CA ASP A 143 -12.76 15.86 -2.72
C ASP A 143 -11.51 16.67 -3.14
N PHE A 144 -10.43 16.66 -2.33
CA PHE A 144 -9.15 17.28 -2.67
C PHE A 144 -8.53 16.69 -3.94
N LEU A 145 -8.49 15.36 -4.05
CA LEU A 145 -7.93 14.66 -5.20
C LEU A 145 -8.75 14.92 -6.48
N ASN A 146 -10.07 15.01 -6.37
CA ASN A 146 -10.95 15.31 -7.49
C ASN A 146 -10.92 16.77 -7.92
N TYR A 147 -10.75 17.71 -6.98
CA TYR A 147 -10.69 19.15 -7.25
C TYR A 147 -9.34 19.57 -7.84
N GLY A 148 -8.27 18.90 -7.44
CA GLY A 148 -6.91 19.13 -7.95
C GLY A 148 -6.75 18.68 -9.42
N THR A 149 -5.62 19.06 -9.99
CA THR A 149 -5.23 18.62 -11.34
C THR A 149 -4.02 17.70 -11.21
N PHE A 150 -4.25 16.41 -11.35
CA PHE A 150 -3.22 15.39 -11.22
C PHE A 150 -3.19 14.50 -12.46
N ASP A 151 -1.99 14.07 -12.87
CA ASP A 151 -1.76 13.07 -13.91
C ASP A 151 -1.90 11.64 -13.36
N GLY A 152 -1.83 11.47 -12.04
CA GLY A 152 -2.02 10.20 -11.34
C GLY A 152 -2.26 10.40 -9.84
N ILE A 153 -2.78 9.38 -9.18
CA ILE A 153 -3.02 9.33 -7.73
C ILE A 153 -2.42 8.03 -7.19
N ILE A 154 -1.68 8.13 -6.09
CA ILE A 154 -1.14 6.98 -5.36
C ILE A 154 -1.71 6.98 -3.95
N PHE A 155 -2.40 5.89 -3.59
CA PHE A 155 -2.67 5.56 -2.20
C PHE A 155 -1.56 4.62 -1.72
N GLY A 156 -0.72 5.11 -0.81
CA GLY A 156 0.54 4.50 -0.41
C GLY A 156 0.43 3.50 0.75
N GLY A 157 -0.76 2.97 1.02
CA GLY A 157 -1.00 1.96 2.06
C GLY A 157 -1.45 2.52 3.41
N ASP A 158 -1.89 1.62 4.28
CA ASP A 158 -2.47 1.91 5.59
C ASP A 158 -3.60 2.94 5.51
N MET A 159 -4.44 2.80 4.48
CA MET A 159 -5.67 3.57 4.36
C MET A 159 -6.68 3.17 5.42
N LEU A 160 -6.74 1.88 5.74
CA LEU A 160 -7.49 1.33 6.89
C LEU A 160 -6.55 1.13 8.08
N ASP A 161 -7.08 1.18 9.29
CA ASP A 161 -6.36 0.76 10.49
C ASP A 161 -6.47 -0.75 10.72
N TYR A 162 -7.55 -1.33 10.25
CA TYR A 162 -7.78 -2.76 10.11
C TYR A 162 -8.90 -3.00 9.10
N CYS A 163 -8.92 -4.20 8.51
CA CYS A 163 -9.97 -4.61 7.60
C CYS A 163 -11.18 -5.12 8.39
N SER A 164 -12.33 -4.52 8.14
CA SER A 164 -13.64 -4.97 8.58
C SER A 164 -14.65 -4.68 7.47
N VAL A 165 -15.86 -5.24 7.59
CA VAL A 165 -16.93 -4.98 6.62
C VAL A 165 -17.21 -3.48 6.51
N SER A 166 -17.44 -2.80 7.64
CA SER A 166 -17.78 -1.37 7.64
C SER A 166 -16.65 -0.49 7.13
N ASN A 167 -15.40 -0.78 7.51
CA ASN A 167 -14.23 -0.03 7.03
C ASN A 167 -14.09 -0.19 5.51
N MET A 168 -14.25 -1.40 4.98
CA MET A 168 -14.18 -1.66 3.54
C MET A 168 -15.34 -1.05 2.76
N GLU A 169 -16.57 -1.10 3.28
CA GLU A 169 -17.73 -0.43 2.67
C GLU A 169 -17.50 1.07 2.56
N LYS A 170 -16.98 1.70 3.61
CA LYS A 170 -16.65 3.13 3.61
C LYS A 170 -15.56 3.43 2.59
N LEU A 171 -14.43 2.70 2.60
CA LEU A 171 -13.34 2.89 1.66
C LEU A 171 -13.81 2.74 0.22
N THR A 172 -14.53 1.66 -0.09
CA THR A 172 -15.06 1.36 -1.43
C THR A 172 -16.01 2.47 -1.91
N SER A 173 -16.92 2.93 -1.04
CA SER A 173 -17.87 3.98 -1.38
C SER A 173 -17.18 5.31 -1.71
N GLU A 174 -16.14 5.67 -0.98
CA GLU A 174 -15.38 6.89 -1.22
C GLU A 174 -14.49 6.77 -2.46
N PHE A 175 -13.82 5.64 -2.68
CA PHE A 175 -13.02 5.40 -3.89
C PHE A 175 -13.88 5.40 -5.17
N ALA A 176 -15.14 4.97 -5.07
CA ALA A 176 -16.10 5.06 -6.20
C ALA A 176 -16.35 6.50 -6.64
N ARG A 177 -16.10 7.51 -5.80
CA ARG A 177 -16.24 8.95 -6.12
C ARG A 177 -15.05 9.53 -6.86
N LEU A 178 -13.91 8.82 -6.92
CA LEU A 178 -12.70 9.29 -7.63
C LEU A 178 -12.98 9.57 -9.10
N ASN A 179 -12.33 10.60 -9.63
CA ASN A 179 -12.37 10.94 -11.04
C ASN A 179 -11.78 9.81 -11.89
N LYS A 180 -12.64 9.09 -12.60
CA LYS A 180 -12.25 7.93 -13.43
C LYS A 180 -11.30 8.27 -14.60
N LYS A 181 -11.02 9.56 -14.86
CA LYS A 181 -10.06 9.99 -15.88
C LYS A 181 -8.62 10.05 -15.37
N VAL A 182 -8.44 10.09 -14.05
CA VAL A 182 -7.11 10.09 -13.42
C VAL A 182 -6.77 8.66 -13.04
N PRO A 183 -5.66 8.10 -13.51
CA PRO A 183 -5.24 6.76 -13.12
C PRO A 183 -4.88 6.71 -11.63
N VAL A 184 -5.27 5.63 -10.98
CA VAL A 184 -5.08 5.41 -9.54
C VAL A 184 -4.25 4.16 -9.31
N LEU A 185 -3.25 4.28 -8.45
CA LEU A 185 -2.48 3.17 -7.91
C LEU A 185 -2.81 3.04 -6.41
N TYR A 186 -3.38 1.91 -5.99
CA TYR A 186 -3.61 1.61 -4.59
C TYR A 186 -2.65 0.52 -4.12
N ILE A 187 -1.68 0.92 -3.32
CA ILE A 187 -0.76 0.05 -2.60
C ILE A 187 -1.41 -0.30 -1.27
N ARG A 188 -1.53 -1.59 -0.96
CA ARG A 188 -2.09 -2.06 0.30
C ARG A 188 -0.98 -2.56 1.19
N ALA A 189 -1.09 -2.22 2.47
CA ALA A 189 -0.13 -2.60 3.49
C ALA A 189 -0.74 -3.56 4.53
N ASP A 190 -0.02 -3.84 5.61
CA ASP A 190 -0.44 -4.81 6.62
C ASP A 190 -1.74 -4.40 7.33
N HIS A 191 -1.93 -3.11 7.59
CA HIS A 191 -3.16 -2.62 8.20
C HIS A 191 -4.36 -2.76 7.26
N ASP A 192 -4.20 -2.54 5.95
CA ASP A 192 -5.27 -2.75 4.98
C ASP A 192 -5.75 -4.20 4.93
N TYR A 193 -4.86 -5.18 5.21
CA TYR A 193 -5.18 -6.60 5.36
C TYR A 193 -5.38 -7.04 6.81
N GLY A 194 -5.20 -6.16 7.76
CA GLY A 194 -5.28 -6.46 9.18
C GLY A 194 -6.67 -6.91 9.58
N PHE A 195 -6.81 -8.16 10.02
CA PHE A 195 -8.11 -8.77 10.34
C PHE A 195 -8.34 -8.93 11.85
N TRP A 196 -7.42 -8.45 12.67
CA TRP A 196 -7.40 -8.63 14.13
C TRP A 196 -8.60 -8.03 14.87
N TYR A 197 -9.33 -7.09 14.27
CA TYR A 197 -10.55 -6.50 14.81
C TYR A 197 -11.76 -6.66 13.88
N GLY A 198 -11.71 -7.57 12.93
CA GLY A 198 -12.79 -7.80 11.95
C GLY A 198 -13.96 -8.66 12.45
N GLY A 199 -14.02 -8.97 13.76
CA GLY A 199 -15.09 -9.74 14.35
C GLY A 199 -14.85 -11.27 14.41
N GLU A 200 -15.84 -12.02 14.95
CA GLU A 200 -15.71 -13.45 15.13
C GLU A 200 -15.65 -14.19 13.79
N GLY A 201 -14.55 -14.92 13.57
CA GLY A 201 -14.35 -15.73 12.36
C GLY A 201 -13.90 -14.94 11.14
N PHE A 202 -13.67 -13.65 11.23
CA PHE A 202 -13.07 -12.87 10.15
C PHE A 202 -11.58 -13.23 9.99
N THR A 203 -11.14 -13.45 8.76
CA THR A 203 -9.81 -13.97 8.43
C THR A 203 -9.07 -13.07 7.45
N GLU A 204 -7.76 -13.29 7.29
CA GLU A 204 -6.96 -12.64 6.25
C GLU A 204 -7.52 -12.89 4.85
N THR A 205 -8.05 -14.10 4.59
CA THR A 205 -8.68 -14.44 3.30
C THR A 205 -9.95 -13.62 3.06
N ASP A 206 -10.73 -13.32 4.11
CA ASP A 206 -11.90 -12.45 3.97
C ASP A 206 -11.47 -11.03 3.60
N ALA A 207 -10.43 -10.49 4.24
CA ALA A 207 -9.85 -9.21 3.89
C ALA A 207 -9.35 -9.18 2.44
N GLU A 208 -8.62 -10.20 2.00
CA GLU A 208 -8.18 -10.33 0.61
C GLU A 208 -9.34 -10.34 -0.39
N ASN A 209 -10.39 -11.11 -0.09
CA ASN A 209 -11.57 -11.19 -0.95
C ASN A 209 -12.29 -9.84 -1.05
N MET A 210 -12.43 -9.11 0.04
CA MET A 210 -13.05 -7.78 0.02
C MET A 210 -12.24 -6.79 -0.83
N HIS A 211 -10.91 -6.81 -0.73
CA HIS A 211 -10.07 -6.00 -1.60
C HIS A 211 -10.19 -6.41 -3.08
N LYS A 212 -10.28 -7.70 -3.38
CA LYS A 212 -10.54 -8.19 -4.75
C LYS A 212 -11.88 -7.73 -5.29
N GLU A 213 -12.93 -7.76 -4.47
CA GLU A 213 -14.25 -7.28 -4.86
C GLU A 213 -14.23 -5.77 -5.14
N MET A 214 -13.53 -4.99 -4.31
CA MET A 214 -13.37 -3.54 -4.54
C MET A 214 -12.69 -3.22 -5.87
N GLU A 215 -11.79 -4.08 -6.34
CA GLU A 215 -11.02 -3.93 -7.58
C GLU A 215 -11.53 -4.80 -8.74
N ASP A 216 -12.81 -5.19 -8.73
CA ASP A 216 -13.45 -5.99 -9.78
C ASP A 216 -12.73 -7.33 -10.06
N GLY A 217 -12.11 -7.92 -9.03
CA GLY A 217 -11.42 -9.20 -9.11
C GLY A 217 -9.98 -9.15 -9.64
N ASP A 218 -9.43 -7.97 -9.81
CA ASP A 218 -8.03 -7.77 -10.23
C ASP A 218 -7.02 -8.39 -9.24
N ASP A 219 -5.83 -8.67 -9.75
CA ASP A 219 -4.70 -9.14 -8.96
C ASP A 219 -4.34 -8.10 -7.88
N LEU A 220 -4.18 -8.57 -6.64
CA LEU A 220 -3.84 -7.73 -5.51
C LEU A 220 -2.32 -7.52 -5.34
N TYR A 221 -1.49 -8.24 -6.11
CA TYR A 221 -0.08 -8.24 -5.81
C TYR A 221 0.59 -6.95 -6.25
N ASP A 222 0.52 -6.63 -7.54
CA ASP A 222 1.31 -5.53 -8.04
C ASP A 222 0.63 -4.84 -9.21
N LYS A 223 0.70 -3.52 -9.16
CA LYS A 223 0.15 -2.65 -10.18
C LYS A 223 1.18 -1.61 -10.59
N TYR A 224 0.97 -0.98 -11.72
CA TYR A 224 1.82 0.11 -12.18
C TYR A 224 1.01 1.20 -12.86
N LEU A 225 1.56 2.41 -12.85
CA LEU A 225 1.12 3.51 -13.69
C LEU A 225 2.15 3.71 -14.79
N ASP A 226 1.72 3.62 -16.06
CA ASP A 226 2.57 3.90 -17.21
C ASP A 226 2.24 5.29 -17.77
N PHE A 227 3.18 6.22 -17.64
CA PHE A 227 3.09 7.57 -18.18
C PHE A 227 3.65 7.68 -19.61
N GLY A 228 4.04 6.57 -20.21
CA GLY A 228 4.65 6.49 -21.53
C GLY A 228 6.15 6.74 -21.51
N GLU A 229 6.64 7.72 -20.80
CA GLU A 229 8.04 8.10 -20.69
C GLU A 229 8.73 7.47 -19.46
N PHE A 230 7.99 7.16 -18.41
CA PHE A 230 8.44 6.46 -17.20
C PHE A 230 7.30 5.63 -16.61
N VAL A 231 7.60 4.77 -15.65
CA VAL A 231 6.61 3.95 -14.95
C VAL A 231 6.73 4.10 -13.45
N ILE A 232 5.60 4.02 -12.73
CA ILE A 232 5.56 3.89 -11.28
C ILE A 232 5.09 2.47 -10.95
N LEU A 233 5.95 1.68 -10.31
CA LEU A 233 5.66 0.32 -9.86
C LEU A 233 5.17 0.34 -8.43
N GLY A 234 3.97 -0.20 -8.16
CA GLY A 234 3.41 -0.35 -6.83
C GLY A 234 3.77 -1.70 -6.22
N VAL A 235 4.33 -1.69 -5.02
CA VAL A 235 4.68 -2.89 -4.26
C VAL A 235 3.67 -3.10 -3.14
N ASN A 236 2.76 -4.04 -3.31
CA ASN A 236 1.74 -4.38 -2.32
C ASN A 236 2.28 -5.30 -1.21
N ARG A 237 1.61 -5.33 -0.05
CA ARG A 237 1.93 -6.21 1.10
C ARG A 237 3.39 -6.10 1.55
N SER A 238 3.90 -4.89 1.66
CA SER A 238 5.31 -4.63 1.94
C SER A 238 5.76 -4.89 3.40
N THR A 239 5.02 -5.66 4.19
CA THR A 239 5.30 -5.86 5.62
C THR A 239 6.20 -7.03 5.95
N LYS A 240 6.34 -7.99 5.03
CA LYS A 240 7.15 -9.20 5.20
C LYS A 240 7.89 -9.52 3.91
N ASP A 241 8.34 -10.76 3.82
CA ASP A 241 8.95 -11.29 2.61
C ASP A 241 7.96 -11.29 1.43
N MET A 242 8.51 -11.03 0.26
CA MET A 242 7.76 -11.16 -0.98
C MET A 242 7.47 -12.64 -1.29
N PHE A 243 6.32 -12.86 -1.94
CA PHE A 243 6.00 -14.15 -2.53
C PHE A 243 6.72 -14.34 -3.87
N PRO A 244 7.05 -15.60 -4.27
CA PRO A 244 7.68 -15.86 -5.56
C PRO A 244 6.86 -15.35 -6.75
N GLU A 245 5.54 -15.45 -6.69
CA GLU A 245 4.62 -14.98 -7.73
C GLU A 245 4.67 -13.46 -7.86
N GLN A 246 4.66 -12.74 -6.74
CA GLN A 246 4.78 -11.29 -6.68
C GLN A 246 6.11 -10.83 -7.30
N TYR A 247 7.23 -11.46 -6.91
CA TYR A 247 8.53 -11.15 -7.48
C TYR A 247 8.56 -11.37 -9.00
N SER A 248 7.94 -12.45 -9.50
CA SER A 248 7.90 -12.72 -10.93
C SER A 248 7.22 -11.60 -11.73
N ILE A 249 6.10 -11.07 -11.21
CA ILE A 249 5.37 -9.96 -11.83
C ILE A 249 6.22 -8.68 -11.83
N LEU A 250 6.82 -8.33 -10.68
CA LEU A 250 7.68 -7.14 -10.57
C LEU A 250 8.93 -7.24 -11.44
N ASP A 251 9.57 -8.41 -11.48
CA ASP A 251 10.75 -8.63 -12.32
C ASP A 251 10.43 -8.47 -13.81
N GLU A 252 9.28 -8.99 -14.27
CA GLU A 252 8.78 -8.77 -15.63
C GLU A 252 8.57 -7.28 -15.93
N MET A 253 8.01 -6.52 -14.98
CA MET A 253 7.82 -5.07 -15.13
C MET A 253 9.16 -4.32 -15.19
N PHE A 254 10.13 -4.65 -14.33
CA PHE A 254 11.48 -4.09 -14.39
C PHE A 254 12.17 -4.38 -15.74
N VAL A 255 12.08 -5.62 -16.20
CA VAL A 255 12.66 -6.03 -17.49
C VAL A 255 12.00 -5.29 -18.65
N SER A 256 10.68 -5.15 -18.63
CA SER A 256 9.93 -4.41 -19.65
C SER A 256 10.35 -2.94 -19.70
N ALA A 257 10.32 -2.25 -18.57
CA ALA A 257 10.71 -0.85 -18.46
C ALA A 257 12.17 -0.63 -18.92
N ALA A 258 13.10 -1.49 -18.48
CA ALA A 258 14.49 -1.42 -18.87
C ALA A 258 14.68 -1.64 -20.39
N SER A 259 13.92 -2.56 -20.99
CA SER A 259 13.97 -2.82 -22.44
C SER A 259 13.50 -1.65 -23.30
N GLU A 260 12.60 -0.83 -22.73
CA GLU A 260 12.07 0.39 -23.35
C GLU A 260 12.91 1.63 -23.00
N GLY A 261 13.91 1.50 -22.14
CA GLY A 261 14.72 2.62 -21.64
C GLY A 261 13.95 3.58 -20.74
N LYS A 262 12.85 3.11 -20.12
CA LYS A 262 12.04 3.90 -19.22
C LYS A 262 12.63 3.91 -17.80
N PRO A 263 12.77 5.09 -17.18
CA PRO A 263 13.03 5.20 -15.75
C PRO A 263 11.89 4.59 -14.93
N VAL A 264 12.24 4.05 -13.77
CA VAL A 264 11.31 3.41 -12.85
C VAL A 264 11.25 4.19 -11.53
N ILE A 265 10.05 4.49 -11.08
CA ILE A 265 9.75 4.94 -9.73
C ILE A 265 9.15 3.73 -8.99
N VAL A 266 9.62 3.46 -7.80
CA VAL A 266 9.03 2.41 -6.96
C VAL A 266 8.17 3.06 -5.88
N ALA A 267 6.90 2.72 -5.83
CA ALA A 267 5.97 3.13 -4.79
C ALA A 267 5.71 1.93 -3.86
N THR A 268 5.95 2.10 -2.57
CA THR A 268 5.82 1.05 -1.55
C THR A 268 5.26 1.66 -0.27
N HIS A 269 4.65 0.86 0.59
CA HIS A 269 4.28 1.36 1.91
C HIS A 269 5.49 1.41 2.84
N VAL A 270 6.17 0.29 3.03
CA VAL A 270 7.33 0.17 3.91
C VAL A 270 8.59 0.65 3.17
N PRO A 271 9.33 1.64 3.72
CA PRO A 271 10.54 2.13 3.08
C PRO A 271 11.69 1.13 3.12
N TYR A 272 12.67 1.36 2.25
CA TYR A 272 13.88 0.55 2.17
C TYR A 272 15.02 1.18 2.97
N ALA A 273 15.91 0.34 3.52
CA ALA A 273 17.05 0.82 4.29
C ALA A 273 18.09 1.47 3.36
N SER A 274 18.49 2.70 3.64
CA SER A 274 19.57 3.36 2.91
C SER A 274 20.91 2.64 3.14
N GLN A 275 21.71 2.59 2.07
CA GLN A 275 23.10 2.09 2.11
C GLN A 275 24.12 3.21 2.28
N VAL A 276 23.72 4.46 2.07
CA VAL A 276 24.63 5.63 2.04
C VAL A 276 24.24 6.69 3.06
N ASP A 277 22.95 6.96 3.26
CA ASP A 277 22.49 7.96 4.21
C ASP A 277 22.05 7.33 5.54
N ASP A 278 22.12 8.10 6.62
CA ASP A 278 21.64 7.67 7.92
C ASP A 278 20.13 7.89 8.01
N THR A 279 19.36 6.81 7.78
CA THR A 279 17.91 6.81 7.98
C THR A 279 17.48 6.97 9.44
N ASN A 280 18.44 7.12 10.38
CA ASN A 280 18.15 7.40 11.78
C ASN A 280 17.61 8.82 12.05
N GLU A 281 17.61 9.69 11.06
CA GLU A 281 17.15 11.06 11.22
C GLU A 281 15.65 11.24 10.99
N VAL A 282 14.90 10.20 10.61
CA VAL A 282 13.44 10.31 10.48
C VAL A 282 12.83 10.71 11.82
N THR A 283 12.34 11.93 11.88
CA THR A 283 11.61 12.44 13.04
C THR A 283 10.19 11.89 12.99
N LEU A 284 9.89 11.04 13.93
CA LEU A 284 8.58 10.40 14.03
C LEU A 284 7.72 11.19 14.99
N TYR A 285 6.46 11.31 14.63
CA TYR A 285 5.50 12.05 15.42
C TYR A 285 5.37 11.51 16.86
N ASP A 286 5.49 10.20 17.06
CA ASP A 286 5.10 9.56 18.32
C ASP A 286 6.14 8.66 19.00
N ARG A 287 7.31 8.39 18.37
CA ARG A 287 8.27 7.39 18.90
C ARG A 287 9.72 7.77 18.66
N SER A 288 10.61 7.23 19.52
CA SER A 288 12.04 7.45 19.36
C SER A 288 12.61 6.68 18.16
N ILE A 289 13.44 7.35 17.42
CA ILE A 289 14.10 6.93 16.17
C ILE A 289 14.86 5.60 16.32
N GLU A 290 15.53 5.36 17.46
CA GLU A 290 16.42 4.20 17.64
C GLU A 290 15.73 2.84 17.48
N ILE A 291 14.43 2.74 17.77
CA ILE A 291 13.69 1.49 17.71
C ILE A 291 13.32 1.15 16.27
N ARG A 292 13.09 2.15 15.43
CA ARG A 292 12.51 1.99 14.10
C ARG A 292 13.52 1.60 13.04
N ASN A 293 14.71 2.11 13.07
CA ASN A 293 15.77 1.80 12.10
C ASN A 293 16.16 0.33 12.02
N LYS A 294 15.67 -0.49 12.93
CA LYS A 294 15.99 -1.91 12.98
C LYS A 294 14.84 -2.83 12.62
N ILE A 295 13.61 -2.33 12.57
CA ILE A 295 12.41 -3.18 12.48
C ILE A 295 11.51 -2.79 11.31
N TYR A 296 11.52 -1.52 10.90
CA TYR A 296 10.51 -0.95 10.01
C TYR A 296 11.01 -0.63 8.59
N TYR A 297 12.22 -1.04 8.22
CA TYR A 297 12.75 -0.89 6.87
C TYR A 297 13.02 -2.24 6.23
N TRP A 298 12.65 -2.41 4.99
CA TRP A 298 13.09 -3.55 4.21
C TRP A 298 14.60 -3.48 3.98
N GLY A 299 15.27 -4.58 4.27
CA GLY A 299 16.72 -4.68 4.16
C GLY A 299 17.50 -4.06 5.32
N GLY A 300 16.82 -3.57 6.37
CA GLY A 300 17.44 -2.90 7.52
C GLY A 300 17.50 -3.74 8.79
N GLY A 301 18.45 -3.43 9.63
CA GLY A 301 18.55 -3.84 11.04
C GLY A 301 18.46 -5.34 11.32
N ASN A 302 17.41 -5.76 12.01
CA ASN A 302 17.16 -7.15 12.36
C ASN A 302 16.36 -7.94 11.33
N TYR A 303 15.91 -7.28 10.27
CA TYR A 303 15.17 -7.94 9.21
C TYR A 303 16.13 -8.69 8.29
N VAL A 304 15.94 -9.98 8.19
CA VAL A 304 16.69 -10.84 7.27
C VAL A 304 15.73 -11.30 6.18
N PRO A 305 15.77 -10.69 4.98
CA PRO A 305 14.88 -11.04 3.89
C PRO A 305 15.14 -12.48 3.40
N ASN A 306 14.09 -13.14 2.89
CA ASN A 306 14.26 -14.37 2.14
C ASN A 306 14.96 -14.12 0.79
N ASP A 307 15.28 -15.19 0.05
CA ASP A 307 15.98 -15.06 -1.24
C ASP A 307 15.16 -14.28 -2.28
N VAL A 308 13.84 -14.38 -2.25
CA VAL A 308 12.91 -13.69 -3.16
C VAL A 308 12.96 -12.18 -2.92
N THR A 309 12.78 -11.77 -1.67
CA THR A 309 12.87 -10.36 -1.28
C THR A 309 14.27 -9.79 -1.54
N THR A 310 15.33 -10.57 -1.29
CA THR A 310 16.70 -10.18 -1.58
C THR A 310 16.91 -9.91 -3.09
N ASN A 311 16.36 -10.76 -3.95
CA ASN A 311 16.45 -10.56 -5.40
C ASN A 311 15.72 -9.30 -5.86
N PHE A 312 14.55 -9.01 -5.28
CA PHE A 312 13.84 -7.77 -5.55
C PHE A 312 14.64 -6.54 -5.12
N LEU A 313 15.15 -6.51 -3.89
CA LEU A 313 15.98 -5.41 -3.39
C LEU A 313 17.24 -5.20 -4.24
N ASN A 314 17.84 -6.26 -4.78
CA ASN A 314 18.98 -6.15 -5.69
C ASN A 314 18.65 -5.39 -6.96
N ASN A 315 17.40 -5.43 -7.48
CA ASN A 315 16.99 -4.62 -8.62
C ASN A 315 17.03 -3.11 -8.31
N ILE A 316 16.83 -2.74 -7.04
CA ILE A 316 16.87 -1.35 -6.58
C ILE A 316 18.30 -0.90 -6.29
N TYR A 317 19.07 -1.74 -5.60
CA TYR A 317 20.40 -1.37 -5.09
C TYR A 317 21.57 -1.56 -6.07
N LYS A 318 21.38 -2.22 -7.21
CA LYS A 318 22.45 -2.41 -8.19
C LYS A 318 22.86 -1.09 -8.86
N GLU A 319 24.13 -0.96 -9.25
CA GLU A 319 24.70 0.24 -9.86
C GLU A 319 24.04 0.64 -11.22
N ASP A 320 23.52 -0.34 -11.97
CA ASP A 320 22.89 -0.15 -13.29
C ASP A 320 21.36 -0.23 -13.20
N THR A 321 20.79 0.15 -12.08
CA THR A 321 19.33 0.13 -11.89
C THR A 321 18.64 1.17 -12.78
N SER A 322 17.43 0.85 -13.24
CA SER A 322 16.52 1.83 -13.86
C SER A 322 15.70 2.60 -12.83
N VAL A 323 15.79 2.25 -11.54
CA VAL A 323 15.08 2.95 -10.46
C VAL A 323 15.77 4.27 -10.18
N VAL A 324 15.00 5.36 -10.18
CA VAL A 324 15.48 6.71 -9.87
C VAL A 324 15.00 7.21 -8.52
N GLU A 325 13.79 6.79 -8.10
CA GLU A 325 13.18 7.23 -6.86
C GLU A 325 12.38 6.10 -6.21
N VAL A 326 12.32 6.09 -4.88
CA VAL A 326 11.40 5.28 -4.08
C VAL A 326 10.49 6.21 -3.26
N LEU A 327 9.19 5.98 -3.33
CA LEU A 327 8.16 6.70 -2.59
C LEU A 327 7.58 5.79 -1.53
N ALA A 328 7.52 6.23 -0.27
CA ALA A 328 7.08 5.40 0.84
C ALA A 328 6.28 6.18 1.91
N GLY A 329 5.59 5.44 2.79
CA GLY A 329 4.91 5.92 3.99
C GLY A 329 5.39 5.22 5.25
N HIS A 330 4.46 4.64 6.05
CA HIS A 330 4.69 3.71 7.16
C HIS A 330 5.31 4.31 8.43
N LEU A 331 6.23 5.24 8.32
CA LEU A 331 6.98 5.73 9.48
C LEU A 331 6.28 6.87 10.21
N HIS A 332 5.13 7.32 9.71
CA HIS A 332 4.37 8.44 10.26
C HIS A 332 5.24 9.71 10.44
N GLY A 333 6.08 10.00 9.47
CA GLY A 333 6.96 11.15 9.48
C GLY A 333 7.67 11.31 8.15
N SER A 334 8.13 12.50 7.82
CA SER A 334 8.79 12.81 6.55
C SER A 334 10.28 12.51 6.60
N TRP A 335 10.82 12.00 5.51
CA TRP A 335 12.26 11.85 5.28
C TRP A 335 12.58 11.92 3.79
N ASP A 336 13.67 12.57 3.44
CA ASP A 336 14.20 12.67 2.08
C ASP A 336 15.72 12.41 2.09
N GLY A 337 16.17 11.48 1.24
CA GLY A 337 17.59 11.12 1.17
C GLY A 337 17.90 10.09 0.09
N ASN A 338 19.11 9.58 0.13
CA ASN A 338 19.60 8.63 -0.86
C ASN A 338 19.54 7.20 -0.31
N LEU A 339 19.00 6.25 -1.07
CA LEU A 339 19.11 4.81 -0.80
C LEU A 339 20.48 4.27 -1.23
N THR A 340 20.95 4.75 -2.38
CA THR A 340 22.25 4.47 -2.97
C THR A 340 22.83 5.80 -3.49
N GLU A 341 23.98 5.79 -4.14
CA GLU A 341 24.51 6.99 -4.81
C GLU A 341 23.64 7.47 -5.99
N GLN A 342 22.69 6.65 -6.47
CA GLN A 342 21.89 6.89 -7.68
C GLN A 342 20.39 6.91 -7.41
N VAL A 343 19.91 6.20 -6.42
CA VAL A 343 18.49 6.06 -6.09
C VAL A 343 18.17 6.89 -4.87
N ARG A 344 17.19 7.77 -4.98
CA ARG A 344 16.66 8.54 -3.85
C ARG A 344 15.47 7.83 -3.22
N GLN A 345 15.09 8.24 -2.03
CA GLN A 345 13.85 7.82 -1.38
C GLN A 345 13.22 9.00 -0.66
N HIS A 346 11.91 9.15 -0.82
CA HIS A 346 11.09 10.05 -0.03
C HIS A 346 10.07 9.26 0.78
N ILE A 347 9.95 9.60 2.08
CA ILE A 347 8.94 9.06 3.00
C ILE A 347 8.01 10.22 3.35
N PHE A 348 6.72 10.05 3.08
CA PHE A 348 5.71 11.10 3.26
C PHE A 348 5.15 11.12 4.68
N GLU A 349 4.75 12.32 5.12
CA GLU A 349 3.94 12.48 6.32
C GLU A 349 2.59 11.78 6.20
N PRO A 350 2.06 11.22 7.30
CA PRO A 350 0.83 10.45 7.27
C PRO A 350 -0.41 11.32 7.06
N ALA A 351 -1.36 10.79 6.29
CA ALA A 351 -2.62 11.49 5.98
C ALA A 351 -3.49 11.73 7.23
N TYR A 352 -3.41 10.87 8.27
CA TYR A 352 -4.16 11.14 9.50
C TYR A 352 -3.74 12.43 10.22
N LEU A 353 -2.58 13.02 9.90
CA LEU A 353 -2.19 14.35 10.35
C LEU A 353 -2.70 15.49 9.46
N GLY A 354 -3.47 15.17 8.41
CA GLY A 354 -3.98 16.13 7.44
C GLY A 354 -2.96 16.49 6.36
N SER A 355 -1.99 15.63 6.08
CA SER A 355 -0.98 15.81 5.04
C SER A 355 -1.33 15.08 3.75
N VAL A 356 -0.98 15.68 2.61
CA VAL A 356 -1.06 15.08 1.26
C VAL A 356 0.23 15.40 0.51
N GLY A 357 0.88 14.38 -0.04
CA GLY A 357 2.06 14.53 -0.87
C GLY A 357 1.71 15.00 -2.28
N ILE A 358 2.49 15.92 -2.82
CA ILE A 358 2.44 16.38 -4.22
C ILE A 358 3.79 16.12 -4.85
N ILE A 359 3.83 15.23 -5.82
CA ILE A 359 5.06 14.82 -6.49
C ILE A 359 5.08 15.44 -7.89
N ARG A 360 6.11 16.24 -8.16
CA ARG A 360 6.36 16.77 -9.49
C ARG A 360 7.52 16.03 -10.12
N PHE A 361 7.23 15.21 -11.13
CA PHE A 361 8.24 14.58 -11.96
C PHE A 361 8.61 15.57 -13.06
N VAL A 362 9.87 15.97 -13.10
CA VAL A 362 10.38 16.98 -14.06
C VAL A 362 11.51 16.40 -14.89
N PRO A 363 11.72 16.89 -16.14
CA PRO A 363 12.89 16.51 -16.92
C PRO A 363 14.19 16.81 -16.13
N GLU A 364 15.13 15.87 -16.18
CA GLU A 364 16.48 16.14 -15.68
C GLU A 364 17.10 17.32 -16.44
N ASP A 365 17.60 18.33 -15.73
CA ASP A 365 18.30 19.45 -16.35
C ASP A 365 19.57 18.92 -17.04
N GLU A 366 19.59 18.91 -18.38
CA GLU A 366 20.83 18.76 -19.13
C GLU A 366 21.70 19.98 -18.80
N GLY A 367 22.49 19.86 -17.73
CA GLY A 367 23.41 20.93 -17.33
C GLY A 367 24.21 21.37 -18.54
N ASP A 368 24.24 22.69 -18.81
CA ASP A 368 25.04 23.30 -19.87
C ASP A 368 26.48 22.76 -19.78
N GLU A 369 26.88 21.85 -20.70
CA GLU A 369 28.24 21.36 -20.87
C GLU A 369 29.21 22.51 -21.28
#